data_5d4990254d8636c26467c0c651c56f12
#
_entry.id   5d4990254d8636c26467c0c651c56f12
#
_cell.length_a   1.000
_cell.length_b   1.000
_cell.length_c   1.000
_cell.angle_alpha   90.00
_cell.angle_beta   90.00
_cell.angle_gamma   90.00
#
_symmetry.space_group_name_H-M   'P 1'
#
loop_
_entity.id
_entity.type
_entity.pdbx_description
1 polymer ?
#
loop_
_entity_poly.entity_id
_entity_poly.type
_entity_poly.pdbx_seq_one_letter_code
_entity_poly.pdbx_strand_id
1 'polypeptide(L)'
;TRTLLTDIQSGELLSADPDDISIQTLLKDKNGSSFKTDLNQIAVDIEQADDGTLKLLSYLESYQITKTVKKKVTKKVGNRNRTLIVKEDVQETVPASFFITSFDSSGVLIQETTQLNIADPLTYEAENLFGIDLNNDNTLGRFVRVVDKYDIADSYGWEVFEDVETPDNQTLYTDHN
;
A
#
# COMPACT_ATOMS: atom_id res chain seq x y z
N THR A 1 -8.15 10.12 -15.03
CA THR A 1 -6.95 9.37 -15.50
C THR A 1 -5.80 10.36 -15.73
N ARG A 2 -4.61 9.97 -15.34
CA ARG A 2 -3.36 10.72 -15.57
C ARG A 2 -2.33 9.77 -16.16
N THR A 3 -1.25 10.32 -16.70
CA THR A 3 -0.12 9.53 -17.22
C THR A 3 1.14 9.86 -16.44
N LEU A 4 1.79 8.83 -15.89
CA LEU A 4 3.08 8.98 -15.23
C LEU A 4 4.18 9.09 -16.28
N LEU A 5 4.95 10.15 -16.19
CA LEU A 5 6.16 10.35 -17.01
C LEU A 5 7.38 10.42 -16.10
N THR A 6 8.50 9.89 -16.59
CA THR A 6 9.80 10.04 -15.94
C THR A 6 10.74 10.72 -16.91
N ASP A 7 11.30 11.85 -16.51
CA ASP A 7 12.36 12.50 -17.28
C ASP A 7 13.62 11.65 -17.27
N ILE A 8 14.08 11.23 -18.43
CA ILE A 8 15.21 10.28 -18.57
C ILE A 8 16.54 10.88 -18.10
N GLN A 9 16.68 12.20 -18.15
CA GLN A 9 17.93 12.88 -17.80
C GLN A 9 18.02 13.23 -16.32
N SER A 10 16.92 13.76 -15.76
CA SER A 10 16.88 14.21 -14.36
C SER A 10 16.32 13.13 -13.42
N GLY A 11 15.57 12.15 -13.92
CA GLY A 11 14.83 11.16 -13.13
C GLY A 11 13.63 11.78 -12.41
N GLU A 12 13.18 12.94 -12.83
CA GLU A 12 12.02 13.62 -12.25
C GLU A 12 10.73 12.93 -12.66
N LEU A 13 9.77 12.88 -11.72
CA LEU A 13 8.46 12.32 -11.95
C LEU A 13 7.45 13.42 -12.26
N LEU A 14 6.67 13.22 -13.32
CA LEU A 14 5.66 14.17 -13.78
C LEU A 14 4.33 13.45 -13.95
N SER A 15 3.25 14.15 -13.62
CA SER A 15 1.90 13.76 -13.97
C SER A 15 1.48 14.52 -15.23
N ALA A 16 1.08 13.83 -16.28
CA ALA A 16 0.64 14.42 -17.53
C ALA A 16 -0.84 14.17 -17.81
N ASP A 17 -1.45 15.05 -18.57
CA ASP A 17 -2.76 14.82 -19.13
C ASP A 17 -2.64 13.76 -20.25
N PRO A 18 -3.46 12.67 -20.24
CA PRO A 18 -3.38 11.63 -21.26
C PRO A 18 -3.77 12.12 -22.66
N ASP A 19 -4.65 13.12 -22.73
CA ASP A 19 -5.11 13.69 -24.00
C ASP A 19 -4.17 14.78 -24.54
N ASP A 20 -3.40 15.41 -23.64
CA ASP A 20 -2.39 16.41 -24.00
C ASP A 20 -1.17 16.32 -23.08
N ILE A 21 -0.19 15.51 -23.48
CA ILE A 21 1.05 15.32 -22.73
C ILE A 21 1.91 16.59 -22.56
N SER A 22 1.58 17.69 -23.23
CA SER A 22 2.23 18.98 -22.97
C SER A 22 1.76 19.62 -21.66
N ILE A 23 0.61 19.20 -21.14
CA ILE A 23 0.07 19.63 -19.84
C ILE A 23 0.65 18.73 -18.76
N GLN A 24 1.78 19.15 -18.19
CA GLN A 24 2.53 18.37 -17.21
C GLN A 24 2.60 19.07 -15.86
N THR A 25 2.58 18.27 -14.80
CA THR A 25 2.77 18.73 -13.42
C THR A 25 3.96 17.99 -12.81
N LEU A 26 5.01 18.73 -12.46
CA LEU A 26 6.17 18.16 -11.76
C LEU A 26 5.80 17.79 -10.32
N LEU A 27 6.09 16.55 -9.92
CA LEU A 27 5.90 16.12 -8.54
C LEU A 27 7.03 16.66 -7.67
N LYS A 28 6.67 17.26 -6.54
CA LYS A 28 7.58 17.98 -5.63
C LYS A 28 7.39 17.49 -4.19
N ASP A 29 8.47 17.50 -3.45
CA ASP A 29 8.42 17.34 -2.00
C ASP A 29 7.82 18.59 -1.31
N LYS A 30 7.66 18.54 0.02
CA LYS A 30 7.12 19.64 0.82
C LYS A 30 7.97 20.93 0.78
N ASN A 31 9.24 20.82 0.32
CA ASN A 31 10.16 21.94 0.21
C ASN A 31 10.20 22.51 -1.22
N GLY A 32 9.44 21.93 -2.15
CA GLY A 32 9.40 22.34 -3.55
C GLY A 32 10.50 21.73 -4.42
N SER A 33 11.32 20.82 -3.89
CA SER A 33 12.28 20.04 -4.68
C SER A 33 11.60 18.91 -5.41
N SER A 34 12.18 18.42 -6.51
CA SER A 34 11.65 17.27 -7.25
C SER A 34 11.47 16.06 -6.33
N PHE A 35 10.25 15.51 -6.30
CA PHE A 35 9.94 14.32 -5.53
C PHE A 35 10.68 13.10 -6.10
N LYS A 36 11.20 12.27 -5.22
CA LYS A 36 11.80 10.98 -5.55
C LYS A 36 11.21 9.90 -4.67
N THR A 37 10.94 8.76 -5.26
CA THR A 37 10.56 7.57 -4.48
C THR A 37 11.70 7.15 -3.55
N ASP A 38 11.37 6.46 -2.47
CA ASP A 38 12.36 5.87 -1.58
C ASP A 38 13.27 4.88 -2.31
N LEU A 39 14.44 4.60 -1.73
CA LEU A 39 15.39 3.64 -2.25
C LEU A 39 14.72 2.29 -2.54
N ASN A 40 14.88 1.81 -3.76
CA ASN A 40 14.32 0.55 -4.29
C ASN A 40 12.81 0.56 -4.56
N GLN A 41 12.11 1.70 -4.42
CA GLN A 41 10.73 1.83 -4.88
C GLN A 41 10.72 2.31 -6.33
N ILE A 42 9.90 1.69 -7.14
CA ILE A 42 9.68 2.03 -8.55
C ILE A 42 8.31 2.72 -8.65
N ALA A 43 8.26 3.91 -9.23
CA ALA A 43 6.99 4.55 -9.57
C ALA A 43 6.29 3.74 -10.66
N VAL A 44 5.03 3.36 -10.42
CA VAL A 44 4.26 2.46 -11.29
C VAL A 44 3.23 3.23 -12.09
N ASP A 45 2.44 4.06 -11.41
CA ASP A 45 1.32 4.78 -12.02
C ASP A 45 0.95 6.03 -11.21
N ILE A 46 0.20 6.95 -11.84
CA ILE A 46 -0.32 8.16 -11.20
C ILE A 46 -1.74 8.42 -11.66
N GLU A 47 -2.62 8.64 -10.70
CA GLU A 47 -4.01 8.96 -10.97
C GLU A 47 -4.47 10.20 -10.20
N GLN A 48 -5.50 10.84 -10.70
CA GLN A 48 -6.18 11.95 -10.02
C GLN A 48 -7.46 11.45 -9.36
N ALA A 49 -7.53 11.61 -8.05
CA ALA A 49 -8.74 11.31 -7.29
C ALA A 49 -9.84 12.38 -7.51
N ASP A 50 -11.06 12.07 -7.13
CA ASP A 50 -12.23 12.95 -7.32
C ASP A 50 -12.10 14.30 -6.61
N ASP A 51 -11.33 14.35 -5.52
CA ASP A 51 -11.03 15.58 -4.78
C ASP A 51 -9.96 16.45 -5.46
N GLY A 52 -9.45 16.03 -6.62
CA GLY A 52 -8.42 16.71 -7.40
C GLY A 52 -6.99 16.42 -6.93
N THR A 53 -6.78 15.60 -5.90
CA THR A 53 -5.44 15.19 -5.47
C THR A 53 -4.82 14.22 -6.47
N LEU A 54 -3.49 14.27 -6.61
CA LEU A 54 -2.75 13.28 -7.40
C LEU A 54 -2.26 12.17 -6.47
N LYS A 55 -2.47 10.92 -6.87
CA LYS A 55 -2.03 9.72 -6.15
C LYS A 55 -0.99 8.99 -6.98
N LEU A 56 0.21 8.84 -6.46
CA LEU A 56 1.30 8.08 -7.07
C LEU A 56 1.33 6.68 -6.45
N LEU A 57 1.19 5.67 -7.27
CA LEU A 57 1.42 4.27 -6.89
C LEU A 57 2.90 3.94 -7.11
N SER A 58 3.55 3.38 -6.11
CA SER A 58 4.90 2.85 -6.22
C SER A 58 4.99 1.42 -5.69
N TYR A 59 5.97 0.67 -6.19
CA TYR A 59 6.18 -0.74 -5.89
C TYR A 59 7.61 -0.98 -5.40
N LEU A 60 7.74 -1.77 -4.34
CA LEU A 60 9.00 -2.26 -3.81
C LEU A 60 9.12 -3.75 -4.11
N GLU A 61 10.14 -4.16 -4.85
CA GLU A 61 10.44 -5.58 -5.03
C GLU A 61 10.92 -6.23 -3.73
N SER A 62 10.66 -7.52 -3.58
CA SER A 62 11.19 -8.27 -2.43
C SER A 62 12.73 -8.33 -2.49
N TYR A 63 13.38 -8.13 -1.35
CA TYR A 63 14.83 -8.22 -1.26
C TYR A 63 15.29 -8.82 0.08
N GLN A 64 16.54 -9.26 0.11
CA GLN A 64 17.16 -9.85 1.29
C GLN A 64 17.98 -8.80 2.04
N ILE A 65 17.82 -8.76 3.35
CA ILE A 65 18.68 -8.00 4.25
C ILE A 65 19.38 -8.92 5.23
N THR A 66 20.60 -8.55 5.62
CA THR A 66 21.34 -9.26 6.67
C THR A 66 21.20 -8.48 7.96
N LYS A 67 20.58 -9.10 8.99
CA LYS A 67 20.49 -8.55 10.34
C LYS A 67 21.42 -9.30 11.30
N THR A 68 22.23 -8.56 12.04
CA THR A 68 23.00 -9.15 13.13
C THR A 68 22.15 -9.22 14.40
N VAL A 69 21.76 -10.40 14.81
CA VAL A 69 20.99 -10.65 16.02
C VAL A 69 21.89 -11.12 17.16
N LYS A 70 21.57 -10.71 18.39
CA LYS A 70 22.27 -11.18 19.60
C LYS A 70 21.51 -12.37 20.18
N LYS A 71 22.17 -13.53 20.23
CA LYS A 71 21.62 -14.78 20.78
C LYS A 71 22.31 -15.14 22.09
N LYS A 72 21.54 -15.44 23.12
CA LYS A 72 22.10 -16.01 24.37
C LYS A 72 22.31 -17.51 24.20
N VAL A 73 23.52 -17.96 24.31
CA VAL A 73 23.90 -19.38 24.23
C VAL A 73 24.51 -19.80 25.57
N THR A 74 23.93 -20.84 26.19
CA THR A 74 24.50 -21.43 27.42
C THR A 74 25.45 -22.55 27.05
N LYS A 75 26.74 -22.39 27.38
CA LYS A 75 27.76 -23.44 27.21
C LYS A 75 28.20 -23.95 28.57
N LYS A 76 28.36 -25.25 28.66
CA LYS A 76 28.97 -25.91 29.82
C LYS A 76 30.49 -25.79 29.72
N VAL A 77 31.10 -25.08 30.68
CA VAL A 77 32.55 -24.92 30.78
C VAL A 77 32.99 -25.57 32.10
N GLY A 78 33.54 -26.77 32.02
CA GLY A 78 33.76 -27.63 33.19
C GLY A 78 32.43 -28.01 33.84
N ASN A 79 32.29 -27.80 35.16
CA ASN A 79 31.05 -28.11 35.91
C ASN A 79 30.09 -26.92 36.03
N ARG A 80 30.33 -25.82 35.30
CA ARG A 80 29.49 -24.61 35.37
C ARG A 80 28.87 -24.25 34.02
N ASN A 81 27.62 -23.86 34.04
CA ASN A 81 26.96 -23.28 32.87
C ASN A 81 27.33 -21.80 32.79
N ARG A 82 27.78 -21.35 31.61
CA ARG A 82 28.05 -19.94 31.31
C ARG A 82 27.15 -19.50 30.14
N THR A 83 26.48 -18.38 30.33
CA THR A 83 25.71 -17.74 29.26
C THR A 83 26.63 -16.79 28.50
N LEU A 84 26.72 -17.00 27.21
CA LEU A 84 27.47 -16.16 26.28
C LEU A 84 26.50 -15.46 25.36
N ILE A 85 26.81 -14.23 24.98
CA ILE A 85 26.08 -13.51 23.93
C ILE A 85 26.88 -13.72 22.65
N VAL A 86 26.26 -14.40 21.69
CA VAL A 86 26.84 -14.62 20.36
C VAL A 86 26.09 -13.71 19.38
N LYS A 87 26.84 -13.11 18.48
CA LYS A 87 26.26 -12.39 17.34
C LYS A 87 26.11 -13.40 16.19
N GLU A 88 24.95 -13.40 15.58
CA GLU A 88 24.61 -14.26 14.45
C GLU A 88 23.98 -13.41 13.35
N ASP A 89 24.47 -13.55 12.14
CA ASP A 89 23.89 -12.88 10.98
C ASP A 89 22.74 -13.74 10.42
N VAL A 90 21.55 -13.15 10.39
CA VAL A 90 20.33 -13.80 9.90
C VAL A 90 19.88 -13.08 8.65
N GLN A 91 19.55 -13.85 7.62
CA GLN A 91 18.91 -13.31 6.42
C GLN A 91 17.42 -13.12 6.69
N GLU A 92 16.93 -11.93 6.41
CA GLU A 92 15.51 -11.60 6.49
C GLU A 92 15.02 -11.11 5.12
N THR A 93 13.89 -11.64 4.67
CA THR A 93 13.26 -11.19 3.45
C THR A 93 12.33 -10.01 3.75
N VAL A 94 12.60 -8.88 3.11
CA VAL A 94 11.61 -7.80 3.03
C VAL A 94 10.65 -8.16 1.91
N PRO A 95 9.35 -8.31 2.18
CA PRO A 95 8.38 -8.69 1.16
C PRO A 95 8.16 -7.57 0.15
N ALA A 96 7.75 -7.93 -1.06
CA ALA A 96 7.25 -6.99 -2.04
C ALA A 96 6.02 -6.25 -1.49
N SER A 97 5.89 -4.97 -1.81
CA SER A 97 4.82 -4.13 -1.27
C SER A 97 4.49 -2.99 -2.21
N PHE A 98 3.24 -2.58 -2.22
CA PHE A 98 2.80 -1.35 -2.86
C PHE A 98 2.71 -0.20 -1.86
N PHE A 99 2.87 1.00 -2.38
CA PHE A 99 2.84 2.24 -1.60
C PHE A 99 2.05 3.30 -2.36
N ILE A 100 1.39 4.18 -1.62
CA ILE A 100 0.69 5.34 -2.15
C ILE A 100 1.27 6.62 -1.56
N THR A 101 1.44 7.62 -2.41
CA THR A 101 1.90 8.96 -2.04
C THR A 101 0.93 9.98 -2.60
N SER A 102 0.55 10.99 -1.82
CA SER A 102 -0.45 11.97 -2.24
C SER A 102 0.14 13.35 -2.44
N PHE A 103 -0.27 13.99 -3.52
CA PHE A 103 0.11 15.36 -3.88
C PHE A 103 -1.14 16.19 -4.11
N ASP A 104 -1.04 17.50 -3.95
CA ASP A 104 -2.08 18.41 -4.39
C ASP A 104 -2.14 18.50 -5.94
N SER A 105 -3.11 19.22 -6.46
CA SER A 105 -3.28 19.40 -7.91
C SER A 105 -2.11 20.16 -8.59
N SER A 106 -1.27 20.83 -7.82
CA SER A 106 -0.05 21.49 -8.29
C SER A 106 1.19 20.60 -8.23
N GLY A 107 1.05 19.35 -7.77
CA GLY A 107 2.10 18.35 -7.64
C GLY A 107 2.94 18.47 -6.36
N VAL A 108 2.51 19.23 -5.35
CA VAL A 108 3.22 19.34 -4.08
C VAL A 108 2.76 18.25 -3.12
N LEU A 109 3.71 17.57 -2.49
CA LEU A 109 3.45 16.49 -1.51
C LEU A 109 2.60 16.98 -0.34
N ILE A 110 1.43 16.35 -0.14
CA ILE A 110 0.53 16.64 0.98
C ILE A 110 0.49 15.51 2.00
N GLN A 111 0.73 14.28 1.59
CA GLN A 111 0.78 13.12 2.47
C GLN A 111 2.00 12.27 2.16
N GLU A 112 2.73 11.89 3.20
CA GLU A 112 3.89 11.00 3.09
C GLU A 112 3.48 9.62 2.54
N THR A 113 4.46 8.94 1.95
CA THR A 113 4.30 7.60 1.39
C THR A 113 3.77 6.62 2.44
N THR A 114 2.68 5.95 2.12
CA THR A 114 2.01 4.96 2.99
C THR A 114 2.06 3.60 2.33
N GLN A 115 2.48 2.57 3.07
CA GLN A 115 2.44 1.19 2.60
C GLN A 115 1.00 0.68 2.58
N LEU A 116 0.61 0.03 1.50
CA LEU A 116 -0.69 -0.63 1.35
C LEU A 116 -0.63 -2.04 1.95
N ASN A 117 -1.56 -2.37 2.83
CA ASN A 117 -1.68 -3.69 3.45
C ASN A 117 -2.91 -4.41 2.88
N ILE A 118 -2.80 -5.71 2.68
CA ILE A 118 -3.79 -6.56 1.97
C ILE A 118 -5.25 -6.39 2.49
N ALA A 119 -5.43 -6.12 3.77
CA ALA A 119 -6.76 -6.00 4.41
C ALA A 119 -7.11 -4.54 4.78
N ASP A 120 -6.43 -3.56 4.22
CA ASP A 120 -6.64 -2.15 4.56
C ASP A 120 -7.66 -1.54 3.58
N PRO A 121 -8.68 -0.80 4.04
CA PRO A 121 -9.57 -0.03 3.17
C PRO A 121 -8.84 0.82 2.14
N LEU A 122 -7.70 1.40 2.52
CA LEU A 122 -6.86 2.20 1.62
C LEU A 122 -6.36 1.39 0.40
N THR A 123 -6.15 0.07 0.54
CA THR A 123 -5.75 -0.79 -0.58
C THR A 123 -6.89 -0.92 -1.59
N TYR A 124 -8.11 -1.13 -1.13
CA TYR A 124 -9.29 -1.22 -2.01
C TYR A 124 -9.61 0.11 -2.70
N GLU A 125 -9.43 1.23 -1.99
CA GLU A 125 -9.53 2.56 -2.61
C GLU A 125 -8.49 2.75 -3.71
N ALA A 126 -7.25 2.31 -3.47
CA ALA A 126 -6.18 2.36 -4.46
C ALA A 126 -6.47 1.45 -5.66
N GLU A 127 -6.99 0.25 -5.45
CA GLU A 127 -7.41 -0.67 -6.52
C GLU A 127 -8.47 -0.06 -7.43
N ASN A 128 -9.49 0.58 -6.85
CA ASN A 128 -10.51 1.30 -7.60
C ASN A 128 -9.92 2.45 -8.42
N LEU A 129 -9.01 3.20 -7.82
CA LEU A 129 -8.42 4.37 -8.45
C LEU A 129 -7.50 3.98 -9.62
N PHE A 130 -6.66 2.96 -9.42
CA PHE A 130 -5.64 2.54 -10.39
C PHE A 130 -6.13 1.41 -11.33
N GLY A 131 -7.26 0.76 -11.01
CA GLY A 131 -7.76 -0.38 -11.79
C GLY A 131 -6.85 -1.61 -11.73
N ILE A 132 -6.10 -1.79 -10.65
CA ILE A 132 -5.12 -2.86 -10.45
C ILE A 132 -5.48 -3.63 -9.17
N ASP A 133 -5.60 -4.95 -9.26
CA ASP A 133 -5.72 -5.85 -8.09
C ASP A 133 -4.38 -5.87 -7.34
N LEU A 134 -4.28 -5.12 -6.26
CA LEU A 134 -3.05 -4.94 -5.48
C LEU A 134 -2.87 -6.00 -4.39
N ASN A 135 -3.96 -6.65 -3.99
CA ASN A 135 -3.98 -7.65 -2.93
C ASN A 135 -4.12 -9.09 -3.44
N ASN A 136 -4.31 -9.28 -4.76
CA ASN A 136 -4.49 -10.57 -5.44
C ASN A 136 -5.72 -11.36 -4.95
N ASP A 137 -6.81 -10.70 -4.59
CA ASP A 137 -8.06 -11.35 -4.23
C ASP A 137 -9.00 -11.58 -5.43
N ASN A 138 -8.58 -11.18 -6.63
CA ASN A 138 -9.31 -11.21 -7.91
C ASN A 138 -10.53 -10.29 -7.96
N THR A 139 -10.58 -9.29 -7.11
CA THR A 139 -11.57 -8.22 -7.15
C THR A 139 -10.88 -6.86 -7.23
N LEU A 140 -11.55 -5.86 -7.77
CA LEU A 140 -11.06 -4.49 -7.78
C LEU A 140 -11.89 -3.69 -6.80
N GLY A 141 -11.22 -3.15 -5.78
CA GLY A 141 -11.76 -2.09 -4.94
C GLY A 141 -13.02 -2.43 -4.15
N ARG A 142 -13.33 -3.68 -3.91
CA ARG A 142 -14.48 -4.08 -3.12
C ARG A 142 -14.06 -4.49 -1.71
N PHE A 143 -14.42 -3.67 -0.76
CA PHE A 143 -14.32 -4.04 0.64
C PHE A 143 -15.72 -4.25 1.23
N VAL A 144 -16.06 -5.51 1.48
CA VAL A 144 -17.29 -5.88 2.20
C VAL A 144 -16.90 -6.36 3.59
N ARG A 145 -17.33 -5.66 4.62
CA ARG A 145 -17.16 -6.11 6.00
C ARG A 145 -18.49 -6.55 6.57
N VAL A 146 -18.44 -7.56 7.41
CA VAL A 146 -19.59 -7.91 8.27
C VAL A 146 -19.77 -6.80 9.30
N VAL A 147 -20.84 -6.04 9.19
CA VAL A 147 -21.13 -4.92 10.08
C VAL A 147 -21.81 -5.39 11.33
N ASP A 148 -22.71 -6.38 11.17
CA ASP A 148 -23.43 -6.97 12.28
C ASP A 148 -23.93 -8.37 11.90
N LYS A 149 -23.88 -9.31 12.85
CA LYS A 149 -24.62 -10.55 12.76
C LYS A 149 -25.95 -10.30 13.42
N TYR A 150 -26.92 -9.91 12.63
CA TYR A 150 -28.29 -10.01 13.13
C TYR A 150 -28.66 -11.48 13.15
N ASP A 151 -28.87 -12.04 14.33
CA ASP A 151 -29.78 -13.16 14.50
C ASP A 151 -31.17 -12.67 14.05
N ILE A 152 -31.33 -12.49 12.73
CA ILE A 152 -32.66 -12.32 12.16
C ILE A 152 -33.35 -13.68 12.39
N ALA A 153 -33.83 -13.84 13.58
CA ALA A 153 -34.49 -15.00 14.08
C ALA A 153 -33.77 -16.28 13.68
N ASP A 154 -33.37 -17.07 14.59
CA ASP A 154 -32.74 -18.40 14.56
C ASP A 154 -33.13 -19.33 13.39
N SER A 155 -33.81 -18.82 12.37
CA SER A 155 -34.50 -19.59 11.35
C SER A 155 -33.92 -19.46 9.95
N TYR A 156 -33.07 -18.46 9.62
CA TYR A 156 -32.71 -18.23 8.21
C TYR A 156 -31.22 -18.08 7.93
N GLY A 157 -30.35 -17.95 8.92
CA GLY A 157 -28.89 -17.93 8.73
C GLY A 157 -28.37 -16.80 7.81
N TRP A 158 -28.98 -15.62 7.86
CA TRP A 158 -28.55 -14.49 7.05
C TRP A 158 -27.40 -13.74 7.72
N GLU A 159 -26.35 -13.47 6.97
CA GLU A 159 -25.31 -12.52 7.37
C GLU A 159 -25.53 -11.18 6.64
N VAL A 160 -25.36 -10.08 7.39
CA VAL A 160 -25.48 -8.73 6.85
C VAL A 160 -24.11 -8.19 6.59
N PHE A 161 -23.86 -7.77 5.37
CA PHE A 161 -22.62 -7.16 4.95
C PHE A 161 -22.87 -5.68 4.61
N GLU A 162 -21.98 -4.82 5.04
CA GLU A 162 -21.95 -3.43 4.61
C GLU A 162 -20.93 -3.32 3.47
N ASP A 163 -21.35 -2.82 2.32
CA ASP A 163 -20.47 -2.40 1.26
C ASP A 163 -19.91 -1.01 1.64
N VAL A 164 -18.64 -0.97 1.97
CA VAL A 164 -17.99 0.26 2.47
C VAL A 164 -17.69 1.24 1.35
N GLU A 165 -17.82 0.82 0.10
CA GLU A 165 -17.50 1.64 -1.08
C GLU A 165 -18.70 2.37 -1.67
N THR A 166 -19.91 1.96 -1.33
CA THR A 166 -21.09 2.70 -1.80
C THR A 166 -21.40 3.87 -0.88
N PRO A 167 -21.59 5.09 -1.43
CA PRO A 167 -21.92 6.27 -0.64
C PRO A 167 -23.19 6.13 0.20
N ASP A 168 -24.05 5.17 -0.15
CA ASP A 168 -25.35 4.94 0.46
C ASP A 168 -25.35 3.80 1.51
N ASN A 169 -24.20 3.25 1.89
CA ASN A 169 -24.11 2.13 2.83
C ASN A 169 -25.13 1.02 2.55
N GLN A 170 -25.15 0.53 1.32
CA GLN A 170 -26.10 -0.54 0.95
C GLN A 170 -25.79 -1.82 1.72
N THR A 171 -26.74 -2.26 2.48
CA THR A 171 -26.66 -3.50 3.24
C THR A 171 -26.94 -4.69 2.32
N LEU A 172 -25.95 -5.55 2.13
CA LEU A 172 -26.08 -6.78 1.36
C LEU A 172 -26.47 -7.92 2.27
N TYR A 173 -27.43 -8.72 1.85
CA TYR A 173 -27.88 -9.91 2.58
C TYR A 173 -27.45 -11.14 1.80
N THR A 174 -26.79 -12.08 2.46
CA THR A 174 -26.48 -13.38 1.87
C THR A 174 -27.16 -14.50 2.69
N ASP A 175 -27.79 -15.44 1.99
CA ASP A 175 -28.35 -16.64 2.57
C ASP A 175 -27.26 -17.72 2.67
N HIS A 176 -26.99 -18.19 3.87
CA HIS A 176 -26.11 -19.33 4.10
C HIS A 176 -26.95 -20.62 4.13
N ASN A 177 -27.20 -21.19 2.95
CA ASN A 177 -27.69 -22.55 2.81
C ASN A 177 -26.52 -23.55 2.81
#